data_d5108349c25269ebd6a31e0b45237515
#
_entry.id   d5108349c25269ebd6a31e0b45237515
#
_cell.length_a   1.000
_cell.length_b   1.000
_cell.length_c   1.000
_cell.angle_alpha   90.00
_cell.angle_beta   90.00
_cell.angle_gamma   90.00
#
_symmetry.space_group_name_H-M   'P 1'
#
loop_
_entity.id
_entity.type
_entity.pdbx_description
1 polymer ?
#
loop_
_entity_poly.entity_id
_entity_poly.type
_entity_poly.pdbx_seq_one_letter_code
_entity_poly.pdbx_strand_id
1 'polypeptide(L)'
;MNMAENIIMIIVLAWTALIMIVVGVFQMKSKEPVGFYTGEKPLKKEQVSDVALWNKKHGMMCIFYGVGMVLAYLVGLLIGDEMISFVVFMSAIFGAIPVMIFYHHWLKKKYVE
;
A
#
# COMPACT_ATOMS: atom_id res chain seq x y z
N MET A 1 -8.74 2.77 -23.74
CA MET A 1 -7.49 2.03 -24.08
C MET A 1 -7.83 0.78 -24.87
N ASN A 2 -7.00 0.42 -25.83
CA ASN A 2 -7.18 -0.81 -26.58
C ASN A 2 -6.74 -2.04 -25.76
N MET A 3 -6.96 -3.24 -26.32
CA MET A 3 -6.64 -4.49 -25.63
C MET A 3 -5.14 -4.61 -25.29
N ALA A 4 -4.26 -4.19 -26.20
CA ALA A 4 -2.81 -4.26 -25.97
C ALA A 4 -2.39 -3.36 -24.81
N GLU A 5 -2.92 -2.15 -24.76
CA GLU A 5 -2.66 -1.21 -23.66
C GLU A 5 -3.17 -1.76 -22.33
N ASN A 6 -4.35 -2.37 -22.31
CA ASN A 6 -4.91 -2.98 -21.12
C ASN A 6 -4.04 -4.14 -20.62
N ILE A 7 -3.55 -4.98 -21.53
CA ILE A 7 -2.66 -6.10 -21.18
C ILE A 7 -1.37 -5.57 -20.55
N ILE A 8 -0.76 -4.54 -21.16
CA ILE A 8 0.45 -3.93 -20.63
C ILE A 8 0.21 -3.37 -19.24
N MET A 9 -0.91 -2.64 -19.03
CA MET A 9 -1.25 -2.08 -17.73
C MET A 9 -1.46 -3.17 -16.68
N ILE A 10 -2.14 -4.26 -17.04
CA ILE A 10 -2.35 -5.38 -16.12
C ILE A 10 -1.04 -6.00 -15.70
N ILE A 11 -0.11 -6.19 -16.65
CA ILE A 11 1.21 -6.74 -16.36
C ILE A 11 1.99 -5.82 -15.42
N VAL A 12 2.01 -4.52 -15.71
CA VAL A 12 2.71 -3.52 -14.87
C VAL A 12 2.13 -3.50 -13.46
N LEU A 13 0.79 -3.49 -13.35
CA LEU A 13 0.12 -3.47 -12.04
C LEU A 13 0.32 -4.77 -11.28
N ALA A 14 0.33 -5.91 -11.96
CA ALA A 14 0.59 -7.20 -11.32
C ALA A 14 2.00 -7.24 -10.72
N TRP A 15 3.00 -6.74 -11.45
CA TRP A 15 4.36 -6.65 -10.94
C TRP A 15 4.45 -5.69 -9.75
N THR A 16 3.82 -4.52 -9.85
CA THR A 16 3.79 -3.54 -8.76
C THR A 16 3.12 -4.13 -7.52
N ALA A 17 1.99 -4.78 -7.68
CA ALA A 17 1.29 -5.43 -6.58
C ALA A 17 2.13 -6.53 -5.95
N LEU A 18 2.82 -7.34 -6.78
CA LEU A 18 3.72 -8.38 -6.28
C LEU A 18 4.83 -7.80 -5.43
N ILE A 19 5.47 -6.71 -5.89
CA ILE A 19 6.51 -6.02 -5.13
C ILE A 19 5.96 -5.53 -3.80
N MET A 20 4.78 -4.91 -3.80
CA MET A 20 4.14 -4.42 -2.58
C MET A 20 3.82 -5.56 -1.61
N ILE A 21 3.34 -6.69 -2.12
CA ILE A 21 3.06 -7.87 -1.29
C ILE A 21 4.34 -8.42 -0.67
N VAL A 22 5.41 -8.54 -1.47
CA VAL A 22 6.70 -9.04 -0.98
C VAL A 22 7.26 -8.11 0.09
N VAL A 23 7.24 -6.80 -0.14
CA VAL A 23 7.69 -5.80 0.84
C VAL A 23 6.86 -5.92 2.11
N GLY A 24 5.54 -6.04 1.99
CA GLY A 24 4.64 -6.18 3.14
C GLY A 24 4.94 -7.43 3.96
N VAL A 25 5.19 -8.55 3.30
CA VAL A 25 5.54 -9.81 3.99
C VAL A 25 6.87 -9.67 4.72
N PHE A 26 7.89 -9.07 4.09
CA PHE A 26 9.17 -8.83 4.75
C PHE A 26 9.02 -7.92 5.96
N GLN A 27 8.19 -6.87 5.85
CA GLN A 27 7.89 -6.01 7.00
C GLN A 27 7.28 -6.79 8.15
N MET A 28 6.32 -7.68 7.84
CA MET A 28 5.67 -8.49 8.88
C MET A 28 6.63 -9.46 9.56
N LYS A 29 7.66 -9.90 8.85
CA LYS A 29 8.66 -10.86 9.39
C LYS A 29 9.86 -10.17 10.03
N SER A 30 9.99 -8.86 9.90
CA SER A 30 11.12 -8.13 10.46
C SER A 30 11.09 -8.17 11.99
N LYS A 31 12.27 -8.21 12.59
CA LYS A 31 12.45 -8.16 14.05
C LYS A 31 12.64 -6.72 14.54
N GLU A 32 12.92 -5.81 13.62
CA GLU A 32 13.08 -4.40 13.94
C GLU A 32 11.83 -3.62 13.51
N PRO A 33 11.46 -2.53 14.20
CA PRO A 33 10.32 -1.71 13.78
C PRO A 33 10.54 -1.15 12.38
N VAL A 34 9.55 -1.29 11.50
CA VAL A 34 9.63 -0.76 10.14
C VAL A 34 9.18 0.70 10.12
N GLY A 35 9.77 1.50 9.20
CA GLY A 35 9.35 2.86 8.92
C GLY A 35 8.29 2.89 7.83
N PHE A 36 7.68 4.06 7.63
CA PHE A 36 6.67 4.24 6.60
C PHE A 36 7.21 4.96 5.37
N TYR A 37 8.02 6.00 5.57
CA TYR A 37 8.54 6.81 4.47
C TYR A 37 10.00 7.18 4.69
N THR A 38 10.67 7.50 3.59
CA THR A 38 12.07 7.94 3.60
C THR A 38 12.20 9.28 4.33
N GLY A 39 13.15 9.38 5.22
CA GLY A 39 13.38 10.59 6.03
C GLY A 39 12.74 10.52 7.40
N GLU A 40 11.90 9.55 7.67
CA GLU A 40 11.40 9.30 9.02
C GLU A 40 12.54 8.73 9.89
N LYS A 41 12.67 9.22 11.12
CA LYS A 41 13.66 8.69 12.06
C LYS A 41 13.41 7.20 12.30
N PRO A 42 14.44 6.34 12.17
CA PRO A 42 14.28 4.93 12.51
C PRO A 42 13.87 4.77 13.97
N LEU A 43 12.88 3.92 14.20
CA LEU A 43 12.41 3.61 15.55
C LEU A 43 13.27 2.50 16.14
N LYS A 44 13.56 2.61 17.44
CA LYS A 44 14.23 1.56 18.19
C LYS A 44 13.19 0.62 18.76
N LYS A 45 13.57 -0.65 18.97
CA LYS A 45 12.69 -1.65 19.57
C LYS A 45 12.09 -1.18 20.90
N GLU A 46 12.88 -0.48 21.69
CA GLU A 46 12.47 0.00 23.00
C GLU A 46 11.40 1.07 22.93
N GLN A 47 11.27 1.74 21.79
CA GLN A 47 10.27 2.79 21.57
C GLN A 47 8.92 2.25 21.13
N VAL A 48 8.85 0.99 20.69
CA VAL A 48 7.63 0.38 20.18
C VAL A 48 7.14 -0.69 21.15
N SER A 49 5.93 -0.53 21.65
CA SER A 49 5.36 -1.43 22.67
C SER A 49 5.15 -2.85 22.15
N ASP A 50 4.83 -3.00 20.87
CA ASP A 50 4.64 -4.32 20.24
C ASP A 50 5.16 -4.27 18.80
N VAL A 51 6.42 -4.65 18.62
CA VAL A 51 7.08 -4.62 17.31
C VAL A 51 6.39 -5.55 16.33
N ALA A 52 6.01 -6.76 16.77
CA ALA A 52 5.37 -7.73 15.87
C ALA A 52 4.06 -7.19 15.32
N LEU A 53 3.24 -6.59 16.17
CA LEU A 53 1.96 -6.05 15.75
C LEU A 53 2.12 -4.78 14.91
N TRP A 54 3.07 -3.90 15.27
CA TRP A 54 3.42 -2.71 14.49
C TRP A 54 3.82 -3.10 13.06
N ASN A 55 4.73 -4.07 12.93
CA ASN A 55 5.19 -4.52 11.63
C ASN A 55 4.09 -5.23 10.84
N LYS A 56 3.25 -6.02 11.51
CA LYS A 56 2.12 -6.69 10.86
C LYS A 56 1.14 -5.68 10.28
N LYS A 57 0.80 -4.65 11.03
CA LYS A 57 -0.15 -3.64 10.55
C LYS A 57 0.42 -2.83 9.39
N HIS A 58 1.70 -2.46 9.43
CA HIS A 58 2.34 -1.77 8.32
C HIS A 58 2.47 -2.67 7.08
N GLY A 59 2.83 -3.94 7.29
CA GLY A 59 2.91 -4.89 6.18
C GLY A 59 1.57 -5.12 5.51
N MET A 60 0.52 -5.29 6.29
CA MET A 60 -0.84 -5.44 5.76
C MET A 60 -1.30 -4.20 5.00
N MET A 61 -0.97 -3.01 5.50
CA MET A 61 -1.29 -1.76 4.82
C MET A 61 -0.66 -1.73 3.42
N CYS A 62 0.61 -2.13 3.32
CA CYS A 62 1.33 -2.20 2.06
C CYS A 62 0.68 -3.21 1.10
N ILE A 63 0.33 -4.39 1.59
CA ILE A 63 -0.33 -5.43 0.80
C ILE A 63 -1.69 -4.94 0.29
N PHE A 64 -2.49 -4.35 1.16
CA PHE A 64 -3.80 -3.83 0.78
C PHE A 64 -3.70 -2.71 -0.26
N TYR A 65 -2.69 -1.86 -0.17
CA TYR A 65 -2.46 -0.83 -1.18
C TYR A 65 -2.19 -1.45 -2.56
N GLY A 66 -1.31 -2.45 -2.62
CA GLY A 66 -0.98 -3.12 -3.87
C GLY A 66 -2.18 -3.84 -4.48
N VAL A 67 -2.90 -4.61 -3.67
CA VAL A 67 -4.11 -5.32 -4.12
C VAL A 67 -5.20 -4.33 -4.51
N GLY A 68 -5.36 -3.26 -3.74
CA GLY A 68 -6.36 -2.22 -4.02
C GLY A 68 -6.15 -1.52 -5.35
N MET A 69 -4.91 -1.28 -5.75
CA MET A 69 -4.60 -0.70 -7.07
C MET A 69 -5.10 -1.60 -8.20
N VAL A 70 -4.84 -2.91 -8.10
CA VAL A 70 -5.27 -3.87 -9.12
C VAL A 70 -6.79 -3.92 -9.18
N LEU A 71 -7.45 -4.00 -8.03
CA LEU A 71 -8.91 -4.04 -7.98
C LEU A 71 -9.52 -2.75 -8.55
N ALA A 72 -8.96 -1.59 -8.27
CA ALA A 72 -9.44 -0.33 -8.81
C ALA A 72 -9.36 -0.30 -10.35
N TYR A 73 -8.27 -0.82 -10.91
CA TYR A 73 -8.12 -0.92 -12.35
C TYR A 73 -9.15 -1.85 -12.97
N LEU A 74 -9.38 -3.03 -12.34
CA LEU A 74 -10.36 -4.00 -12.84
C LEU A 74 -11.79 -3.44 -12.76
N VAL A 75 -12.12 -2.73 -11.69
CA VAL A 75 -13.42 -2.04 -11.58
C VAL A 75 -13.59 -1.03 -12.71
N GLY A 76 -12.54 -0.28 -13.02
CA GLY A 76 -12.56 0.66 -14.14
C GLY A 76 -12.85 -0.02 -15.47
N LEU A 77 -12.27 -1.20 -15.71
CA LEU A 77 -12.56 -1.97 -16.94
C LEU A 77 -14.03 -2.39 -17.01
N LEU A 78 -14.63 -2.75 -15.89
CA LEU A 78 -16.03 -3.12 -15.84
C LEU A 78 -16.98 -1.94 -16.11
N ILE A 79 -16.58 -0.75 -15.69
CA ILE A 79 -17.37 0.47 -15.95
C ILE A 79 -17.40 0.78 -17.46
N GLY A 80 -16.29 0.58 -18.16
CA GLY A 80 -16.22 0.71 -19.62
C GLY A 80 -16.04 2.13 -20.14
N ASP A 81 -16.11 3.15 -19.30
CA ASP A 81 -15.87 4.56 -19.68
C ASP A 81 -14.44 4.94 -19.32
N GLU A 82 -13.63 5.33 -20.30
CA GLU A 82 -12.21 5.61 -20.08
C GLU A 82 -11.98 6.76 -19.09
N MET A 83 -12.77 7.82 -19.17
CA MET A 83 -12.60 8.95 -18.27
C MET A 83 -12.94 8.58 -16.82
N ILE A 84 -14.07 7.90 -16.63
CA ILE A 84 -14.51 7.45 -15.30
C ILE A 84 -13.49 6.43 -14.74
N SER A 85 -13.03 5.50 -15.57
CA SER A 85 -12.03 4.51 -15.18
C SER A 85 -10.74 5.18 -14.74
N PHE A 86 -10.28 6.19 -15.47
CA PHE A 86 -9.07 6.94 -15.12
C PHE A 86 -9.24 7.65 -13.79
N VAL A 87 -10.37 8.33 -13.58
CA VAL A 87 -10.66 9.05 -12.33
C VAL A 87 -10.72 8.08 -11.16
N VAL A 88 -11.39 6.94 -11.31
CA VAL A 88 -11.47 5.91 -10.25
C VAL A 88 -10.08 5.41 -9.90
N PHE A 89 -9.27 5.06 -10.90
CA PHE A 89 -7.92 4.53 -10.69
C PHE A 89 -7.01 5.55 -10.02
N MET A 90 -6.99 6.79 -10.50
CA MET A 90 -6.17 7.86 -9.92
C MET A 90 -6.61 8.20 -8.49
N SER A 91 -7.92 8.20 -8.24
CA SER A 91 -8.45 8.43 -6.90
C SER A 91 -8.05 7.34 -5.94
N ALA A 92 -8.03 6.08 -6.39
CA ALA A 92 -7.58 4.96 -5.54
C ALA A 92 -6.10 5.09 -5.19
N ILE A 93 -5.25 5.43 -6.17
CA ILE A 93 -3.81 5.57 -5.94
C ILE A 93 -3.52 6.75 -5.02
N PHE A 94 -3.97 7.95 -5.38
CA PHE A 94 -3.62 9.16 -4.65
C PHE A 94 -4.46 9.37 -3.40
N GLY A 95 -5.70 8.89 -3.39
CA GLY A 95 -6.57 8.99 -2.22
C GLY A 95 -6.15 8.06 -1.08
N ALA A 96 -5.52 6.93 -1.39
CA ALA A 96 -5.02 6.01 -0.38
C ALA A 96 -3.81 6.57 0.38
N ILE A 97 -3.00 7.43 -0.25
CA ILE A 97 -1.79 7.96 0.39
C ILE A 97 -2.10 8.75 1.66
N PRO A 98 -3.02 9.74 1.66
CA PRO A 98 -3.38 10.42 2.90
C PRO A 98 -3.95 9.47 3.96
N VAL A 99 -4.75 8.50 3.55
CA VAL A 99 -5.32 7.51 4.48
C VAL A 99 -4.21 6.70 5.14
N MET A 100 -3.21 6.28 4.37
CA MET A 100 -2.07 5.54 4.91
C MET A 100 -1.24 6.41 5.86
N ILE A 101 -1.05 7.68 5.55
CA ILE A 101 -0.33 8.62 6.42
C ILE A 101 -1.05 8.77 7.76
N PHE A 102 -2.37 8.99 7.73
CA PHE A 102 -3.17 9.08 8.95
C PHE A 102 -3.14 7.79 9.75
N TYR A 103 -3.23 6.65 9.07
CA TYR A 103 -3.16 5.35 9.73
C TYR A 103 -1.80 5.12 10.40
N HIS A 104 -0.71 5.48 9.70
CA HIS A 104 0.64 5.39 10.25
C HIS A 104 0.79 6.27 11.51
N HIS A 105 0.32 7.52 11.47
CA HIS A 105 0.39 8.41 12.63
C HIS A 105 -0.47 7.90 13.79
N TRP A 106 -1.64 7.34 13.49
CA TRP A 106 -2.51 6.73 14.49
C TRP A 106 -1.81 5.55 15.18
N LEU A 107 -1.17 4.68 14.40
CA LEU A 107 -0.39 3.57 14.95
C LEU A 107 0.79 4.08 15.77
N LYS A 108 1.44 5.15 15.33
CA LYS A 108 2.55 5.75 16.05
C LYS A 108 2.11 6.24 17.42
N LYS A 109 0.96 6.88 17.53
CA LYS A 109 0.39 7.30 18.81
C LYS A 109 0.06 6.11 19.71
N LYS A 110 -0.34 4.99 19.12
CA LYS A 110 -0.78 3.81 19.89
C LYS A 110 0.40 2.96 20.37
N TYR A 111 1.42 2.79 19.55
CA TYR A 111 2.50 1.84 19.81
C TYR A 111 3.87 2.46 20.11
N VAL A 112 4.08 3.73 19.85
CA VAL A 112 5.37 4.40 20.03
C VAL A 112 5.30 5.33 21.22
N GLU A 113 6.29 5.20 22.11
CA GLU A 113 6.46 6.07 23.28
C GLU A 113 7.41 7.21 22.98
#